data_f3c94a027c3eaadad883a5d433c1bac0
#
_entry.id   f3c94a027c3eaadad883a5d433c1bac0
#
_cell.length_a   1.000
_cell.length_b   1.000
_cell.length_c   1.000
_cell.angle_alpha   90.00
_cell.angle_beta   90.00
_cell.angle_gamma   90.00
#
_symmetry.space_group_name_H-M   'P 1'
#
loop_
_entity.id
_entity.type
_entity.pdbx_description
1 polymer ?
#
loop_
_entity_poly.entity_id
_entity_poly.type
_entity_poly.pdbx_seq_one_letter_code
_entity_poly.pdbx_strand_id
1 'polypeptide(L)'
;MKVLLNKKIIGAAIGAGIAIAIAVTFFVLLPQLQTTPTGPSSVVPPENSLHNPKLGLVIMPPTQKPTLQEIKDAYAQAASTGIGRSNVYLSWPIMEPKQGTYNWGYSDILMGLNREQGLNVTLYFSVINNQILGPFPDWMGKPQLDQKLQDQTVTTLDAILSRYYIVDYVVIGGSIDNYFRDHPSEIPQYVDFFNGVYEKLKVKHPSVKFGNWFSLNDISNHDQGDIVGKLNQGDFVAYSYAPVDLLYFQSNSTEKEGNNLQKMIDFAKGKKIALMEVGWSTDKSINGTKEDQQKFVQIVYDFYKKNQSHFEFLTWYRQYDRPVDTCYNSLNQDSNSIFGNNEVLNNTAAYLCGSGLFDVNKNPKPAWNELTHQIQSIPNS
;
A
#
# COMPACT_ATOMS: atom_id res chain seq x y z
N MET A 1 -23.65 -11.03 33.17
CA MET A 1 -22.34 -10.36 33.30
C MET A 1 -21.96 -9.94 31.89
N LYS A 2 -22.23 -8.66 31.49
CA LYS A 2 -21.88 -8.14 30.17
C LYS A 2 -20.37 -7.90 30.16
N VAL A 3 -19.64 -8.71 29.42
CA VAL A 3 -18.22 -8.46 29.12
C VAL A 3 -18.18 -7.18 28.28
N LEU A 4 -17.75 -6.09 28.87
CA LEU A 4 -17.33 -4.90 28.15
C LEU A 4 -16.06 -5.28 27.38
N LEU A 5 -16.23 -5.79 26.15
CA LEU A 5 -15.12 -5.97 25.23
C LEU A 5 -14.48 -4.59 25.02
N ASN A 6 -13.21 -4.53 25.33
CA ASN A 6 -12.44 -3.29 25.32
C ASN A 6 -12.31 -2.83 23.84
N LYS A 7 -13.15 -1.88 23.43
CA LYS A 7 -13.21 -1.34 22.05
C LYS A 7 -11.83 -0.90 21.50
N LYS A 8 -10.87 -0.64 22.40
CA LYS A 8 -9.49 -0.27 22.05
C LYS A 8 -8.68 -1.41 21.41
N ILE A 9 -8.99 -2.67 21.74
CA ILE A 9 -8.23 -3.84 21.26
C ILE A 9 -8.67 -4.21 19.84
N ILE A 10 -9.93 -4.01 19.49
CA ILE A 10 -10.50 -4.42 18.19
C ILE A 10 -10.06 -3.52 17.04
N GLY A 11 -10.04 -2.19 17.26
CA GLY A 11 -9.60 -1.24 16.22
C GLY A 11 -8.12 -1.36 15.84
N ALA A 12 -7.28 -1.74 16.81
CA ALA A 12 -5.86 -1.94 16.62
C ALA A 12 -5.51 -3.11 15.69
N ALA A 13 -6.36 -4.16 15.69
CA ALA A 13 -6.12 -5.37 14.91
C ALA A 13 -6.39 -5.21 13.40
N ILE A 14 -7.24 -4.26 13.00
CA ILE A 14 -7.78 -4.18 11.64
C ILE A 14 -6.82 -3.47 10.69
N GLY A 15 -6.22 -2.36 11.13
CA GLY A 15 -5.18 -1.67 10.34
C GLY A 15 -3.92 -2.53 10.12
N ALA A 16 -3.59 -3.39 11.10
CA ALA A 16 -2.48 -4.33 11.02
C ALA A 16 -2.63 -5.33 9.86
N GLY A 17 -3.84 -5.82 9.63
CA GLY A 17 -4.07 -6.89 8.67
C GLY A 17 -3.75 -6.50 7.22
N ILE A 18 -4.04 -5.28 6.81
CA ILE A 18 -3.89 -4.87 5.41
C ILE A 18 -2.41 -4.64 5.08
N ALA A 19 -1.69 -3.86 5.88
CA ALA A 19 -0.28 -3.54 5.61
C ALA A 19 0.67 -4.74 5.78
N ILE A 20 0.45 -5.60 6.80
CA ILE A 20 1.28 -6.77 7.06
C ILE A 20 1.07 -7.87 5.99
N ALA A 21 -0.17 -8.13 5.58
CA ALA A 21 -0.45 -9.17 4.59
C ALA A 21 0.16 -8.87 3.22
N ILE A 22 0.30 -7.61 2.85
CA ILE A 22 0.91 -7.23 1.58
C ILE A 22 2.42 -7.49 1.62
N ALA A 23 3.10 -7.07 2.68
CA ALA A 23 4.53 -7.31 2.84
C ALA A 23 4.86 -8.82 2.85
N VAL A 24 4.15 -9.60 3.68
CA VAL A 24 4.43 -11.04 3.88
C VAL A 24 4.09 -11.88 2.66
N THR A 25 2.98 -11.59 1.98
CA THR A 25 2.58 -12.38 0.81
C THR A 25 3.61 -12.27 -0.33
N PHE A 26 4.31 -11.14 -0.46
CA PHE A 26 5.38 -10.97 -1.44
C PHE A 26 6.72 -11.60 -1.00
N PHE A 27 7.06 -11.57 0.29
CA PHE A 27 8.37 -11.99 0.79
C PHE A 27 8.60 -13.49 0.83
N VAL A 28 7.55 -14.28 1.04
CA VAL A 28 7.65 -15.76 1.10
C VAL A 28 7.87 -16.38 -0.30
N LEU A 29 7.64 -15.62 -1.38
CA LEU A 29 7.43 -16.20 -2.71
C LEU A 29 8.62 -16.20 -3.67
N LEU A 30 9.70 -15.46 -3.42
CA LEU A 30 10.75 -15.25 -4.43
C LEU A 30 12.20 -15.67 -4.10
N PRO A 31 12.51 -16.53 -3.10
CA PRO A 31 13.90 -16.97 -2.89
C PRO A 31 14.51 -17.78 -4.05
N GLN A 32 13.72 -18.15 -5.06
CA GLN A 32 14.15 -19.08 -6.11
C GLN A 32 14.44 -18.43 -7.48
N LEU A 33 14.21 -17.13 -7.63
CA LEU A 33 14.55 -16.44 -8.88
C LEU A 33 16.00 -15.91 -8.80
N GLN A 34 16.98 -16.78 -9.04
CA GLN A 34 18.34 -16.35 -9.30
C GLN A 34 18.42 -15.80 -10.72
N THR A 35 18.42 -14.49 -10.84
CA THR A 35 18.76 -13.81 -12.10
C THR A 35 20.05 -13.07 -11.95
N THR A 36 20.90 -13.12 -12.99
CA THR A 36 22.14 -12.33 -13.05
C THR A 36 21.77 -10.84 -12.96
N PRO A 37 22.40 -10.04 -12.08
CA PRO A 37 22.08 -8.63 -11.95
C PRO A 37 22.35 -7.90 -13.28
N THR A 38 21.32 -7.39 -13.91
CA THR A 38 21.50 -6.38 -14.95
C THR A 38 21.82 -5.07 -14.25
N GLY A 39 23.00 -4.52 -14.49
CA GLY A 39 23.44 -3.24 -13.90
C GLY A 39 22.43 -2.09 -14.15
N PRO A 40 22.64 -0.92 -13.54
CA PRO A 40 21.75 0.23 -13.67
C PRO A 40 21.58 0.57 -15.15
N SER A 41 20.36 0.48 -15.64
CA SER A 41 20.04 0.82 -17.03
C SER A 41 19.54 2.27 -17.06
N SER A 42 20.29 3.12 -17.76
CA SER A 42 19.96 4.53 -18.00
C SER A 42 18.92 4.74 -19.11
N VAL A 43 18.21 3.69 -19.52
CA VAL A 43 17.21 3.82 -20.58
C VAL A 43 15.95 4.46 -20.01
N VAL A 44 15.68 5.69 -20.41
CA VAL A 44 14.41 6.38 -20.19
C VAL A 44 13.31 5.51 -20.81
N PRO A 45 12.20 5.22 -20.09
CA PRO A 45 11.08 4.50 -20.69
C PRO A 45 10.60 5.21 -21.94
N PRO A 46 10.11 4.51 -22.96
CA PRO A 46 9.40 5.15 -24.06
C PRO A 46 8.25 5.95 -23.45
N GLU A 47 8.11 7.20 -23.87
CA GLU A 47 6.99 8.06 -23.51
C GLU A 47 5.71 7.40 -24.01
N ASN A 48 5.11 6.55 -23.16
CA ASN A 48 3.90 5.82 -23.52
C ASN A 48 2.71 6.72 -23.21
N SER A 49 2.34 7.55 -24.16
CA SER A 49 1.21 8.50 -24.06
C SER A 49 -0.15 7.86 -23.75
N LEU A 50 -0.21 6.51 -23.67
CA LEU A 50 -1.42 5.75 -23.40
C LEU A 50 -1.64 5.48 -21.91
N HIS A 51 -0.61 5.61 -21.07
CA HIS A 51 -0.68 5.28 -19.65
C HIS A 51 -0.88 6.54 -18.79
N ASN A 52 -1.87 6.48 -17.89
CA ASN A 52 -2.10 7.59 -16.94
C ASN A 52 -1.18 7.45 -15.72
N PRO A 53 -0.18 8.35 -15.52
CA PRO A 53 0.81 8.21 -14.46
C PRO A 53 0.24 8.36 -13.05
N LYS A 54 -0.99 8.85 -12.92
CA LYS A 54 -1.68 9.01 -11.62
C LYS A 54 -2.56 7.82 -11.25
N LEU A 55 -2.81 6.89 -12.17
CA LEU A 55 -3.67 5.75 -11.93
C LEU A 55 -2.84 4.46 -11.86
N GLY A 56 -3.14 3.63 -10.88
CA GLY A 56 -2.34 2.45 -10.59
C GLY A 56 -3.12 1.23 -10.15
N LEU A 57 -2.41 0.13 -10.09
CA LEU A 57 -2.89 -1.15 -9.59
C LEU A 57 -1.79 -1.79 -8.73
N VAL A 58 -2.17 -2.39 -7.59
CA VAL A 58 -1.28 -3.31 -6.87
C VAL A 58 -1.20 -4.60 -7.67
N ILE A 59 -0.10 -4.74 -8.41
CA ILE A 59 0.13 -5.87 -9.31
C ILE A 59 0.66 -7.04 -8.48
N MET A 60 -0.08 -8.13 -8.50
CA MET A 60 0.29 -9.37 -7.81
C MET A 60 0.14 -10.56 -8.76
N PRO A 61 1.05 -11.52 -8.70
CA PRO A 61 0.91 -12.74 -9.51
C PRO A 61 -0.29 -13.57 -9.06
N PRO A 62 -0.87 -14.40 -9.96
CA PRO A 62 -2.11 -15.14 -9.66
C PRO A 62 -1.93 -16.30 -8.68
N THR A 63 -0.69 -16.74 -8.42
CA THR A 63 -0.37 -17.88 -7.56
C THR A 63 0.61 -17.50 -6.46
N GLN A 64 0.75 -18.34 -5.43
CA GLN A 64 1.72 -18.12 -4.34
C GLN A 64 3.18 -18.40 -4.75
N LYS A 65 3.39 -19.29 -5.72
CA LYS A 65 4.71 -19.66 -6.27
C LYS A 65 4.67 -19.45 -7.79
N PRO A 66 4.62 -18.20 -8.23
CA PRO A 66 4.49 -17.90 -9.64
C PRO A 66 5.79 -18.21 -10.38
N THR A 67 5.67 -18.63 -11.61
CA THR A 67 6.78 -18.60 -12.57
C THR A 67 7.07 -17.15 -12.98
N LEU A 68 8.27 -16.90 -13.49
CA LEU A 68 8.63 -15.58 -14.02
C LEU A 68 7.66 -15.16 -15.15
N GLN A 69 7.20 -16.10 -15.97
CA GLN A 69 6.24 -15.79 -17.02
C GLN A 69 4.89 -15.36 -16.46
N GLU A 70 4.34 -16.04 -15.45
CA GLU A 70 3.10 -15.61 -14.79
C GLU A 70 3.20 -14.22 -14.17
N ILE A 71 4.40 -13.85 -13.66
CA ILE A 71 4.63 -12.49 -13.15
C ILE A 71 4.63 -11.49 -14.32
N LYS A 72 5.34 -11.77 -15.41
CA LYS A 72 5.37 -10.92 -16.61
C LYS A 72 3.97 -10.72 -17.19
N ASP A 73 3.21 -11.80 -17.29
CA ASP A 73 1.83 -11.76 -17.82
C ASP A 73 0.92 -10.90 -16.94
N ALA A 74 1.08 -10.97 -15.61
CA ALA A 74 0.34 -10.12 -14.67
C ALA A 74 0.66 -8.63 -14.87
N TYR A 75 1.93 -8.27 -15.04
CA TYR A 75 2.34 -6.90 -15.32
C TYR A 75 1.83 -6.40 -16.69
N ALA A 76 1.95 -7.20 -17.73
CA ALA A 76 1.44 -6.86 -19.07
C ALA A 76 -0.08 -6.68 -19.05
N GLN A 77 -0.81 -7.57 -18.36
CA GLN A 77 -2.26 -7.47 -18.21
C GLN A 77 -2.67 -6.20 -17.43
N ALA A 78 -1.98 -5.88 -16.35
CA ALA A 78 -2.24 -4.66 -15.60
C ALA A 78 -1.99 -3.41 -16.47
N ALA A 79 -0.87 -3.34 -17.17
CA ALA A 79 -0.53 -2.23 -18.06
C ALA A 79 -1.54 -2.04 -19.19
N SER A 80 -2.15 -3.12 -19.69
CA SER A 80 -3.16 -3.05 -20.78
C SER A 80 -4.42 -2.27 -20.39
N THR A 81 -4.67 -2.02 -19.11
CA THR A 81 -5.78 -1.16 -18.64
C THR A 81 -5.53 0.33 -18.89
N GLY A 82 -4.29 0.72 -19.11
CA GLY A 82 -3.88 2.13 -19.22
C GLY A 82 -3.36 2.74 -17.91
N ILE A 83 -3.12 1.94 -16.84
CA ILE A 83 -2.43 2.41 -15.65
C ILE A 83 -1.01 2.86 -15.97
N GLY A 84 -0.51 3.87 -15.28
CA GLY A 84 0.87 4.37 -15.41
C GLY A 84 1.73 4.14 -14.17
N ARG A 85 1.23 3.42 -13.16
CA ARG A 85 2.01 3.10 -11.94
C ARG A 85 1.63 1.80 -11.26
N SER A 86 2.53 1.30 -10.44
CA SER A 86 2.25 0.27 -9.45
C SER A 86 2.87 0.59 -8.09
N ASN A 87 2.45 -0.14 -7.06
CA ASN A 87 3.08 -0.06 -5.74
C ASN A 87 4.13 -1.16 -5.61
N VAL A 88 5.32 -0.82 -5.10
CA VAL A 88 6.37 -1.77 -4.73
C VAL A 88 6.67 -1.62 -3.24
N TYR A 89 6.64 -2.74 -2.53
CA TYR A 89 6.84 -2.81 -1.08
C TYR A 89 8.21 -3.43 -0.82
N LEU A 90 9.13 -2.68 -0.21
CA LEU A 90 10.45 -3.15 0.13
C LEU A 90 10.64 -3.24 1.65
N SER A 91 10.98 -4.43 2.13
CA SER A 91 11.31 -4.66 3.54
C SER A 91 12.78 -4.36 3.78
N TRP A 92 13.08 -3.47 4.71
CA TRP A 92 14.45 -3.10 5.04
C TRP A 92 15.32 -4.30 5.45
N PRO A 93 14.89 -5.22 6.35
CA PRO A 93 15.66 -6.41 6.70
C PRO A 93 16.08 -7.27 5.52
N ILE A 94 15.24 -7.36 4.48
CA ILE A 94 15.52 -8.16 3.28
C ILE A 94 16.43 -7.40 2.33
N MET A 95 16.21 -6.09 2.20
CA MET A 95 16.99 -5.22 1.33
C MET A 95 18.43 -5.03 1.80
N GLU A 96 18.63 -4.88 3.12
CA GLU A 96 19.93 -4.59 3.72
C GLU A 96 20.21 -5.53 4.90
N PRO A 97 20.43 -6.84 4.63
CA PRO A 97 20.63 -7.85 5.67
C PRO A 97 21.89 -7.63 6.51
N LYS A 98 22.86 -6.86 5.99
CA LYS A 98 24.06 -6.38 6.70
C LYS A 98 24.28 -4.93 6.34
N GLN A 99 24.76 -4.14 7.28
CA GLN A 99 24.99 -2.70 7.07
C GLN A 99 25.81 -2.43 5.81
N GLY A 100 25.27 -1.58 4.93
CA GLY A 100 25.88 -1.22 3.66
C GLY A 100 25.90 -2.32 2.59
N THR A 101 25.32 -3.50 2.88
CA THR A 101 25.26 -4.61 1.93
C THR A 101 23.80 -4.83 1.47
N TYR A 102 23.51 -4.42 0.25
CA TYR A 102 22.17 -4.49 -0.31
C TYR A 102 21.94 -5.76 -1.13
N ASN A 103 20.78 -6.38 -0.90
CA ASN A 103 20.27 -7.49 -1.70
C ASN A 103 19.28 -6.96 -2.74
N TRP A 104 19.75 -6.69 -3.94
CA TRP A 104 18.96 -6.09 -5.02
C TRP A 104 18.16 -7.11 -5.85
N GLY A 105 18.41 -8.41 -5.70
CA GLY A 105 17.86 -9.43 -6.61
C GLY A 105 16.35 -9.34 -6.80
N TYR A 106 15.61 -9.22 -5.69
CA TYR A 106 14.16 -9.11 -5.73
C TYR A 106 13.67 -7.75 -6.28
N SER A 107 14.24 -6.66 -5.79
CA SER A 107 13.86 -5.33 -6.22
C SER A 107 14.22 -5.08 -7.69
N ASP A 108 15.35 -5.61 -8.19
CA ASP A 108 15.72 -5.51 -9.60
C ASP A 108 14.66 -6.17 -10.53
N ILE A 109 14.11 -7.33 -10.12
CA ILE A 109 13.03 -7.99 -10.86
C ILE A 109 11.79 -7.12 -10.91
N LEU A 110 11.29 -6.64 -9.78
CA LEU A 110 10.08 -5.84 -9.73
C LEU A 110 10.23 -4.51 -10.46
N MET A 111 11.34 -3.82 -10.25
CA MET A 111 11.62 -2.54 -10.94
C MET A 111 11.83 -2.75 -12.44
N GLY A 112 12.48 -3.86 -12.82
CA GLY A 112 12.62 -4.25 -14.24
C GLY A 112 11.27 -4.46 -14.92
N LEU A 113 10.36 -5.19 -14.28
CA LEU A 113 9.01 -5.45 -14.81
C LEU A 113 8.17 -4.16 -14.95
N ASN A 114 8.23 -3.26 -13.95
CA ASN A 114 7.59 -1.96 -14.05
C ASN A 114 8.14 -1.17 -15.25
N ARG A 115 9.45 -1.10 -15.38
CA ARG A 115 10.10 -0.40 -16.49
C ARG A 115 9.75 -1.01 -17.85
N GLU A 116 9.72 -2.35 -17.99
CA GLU A 116 9.33 -3.04 -19.22
C GLU A 116 7.91 -2.65 -19.68
N GLN A 117 7.02 -2.34 -18.72
CA GLN A 117 5.65 -1.93 -19.00
C GLN A 117 5.43 -0.41 -18.99
N GLY A 118 6.49 0.39 -18.85
CA GLY A 118 6.38 1.86 -18.80
C GLY A 118 5.65 2.39 -17.56
N LEU A 119 5.72 1.67 -16.43
CA LEU A 119 5.06 2.04 -15.19
C LEU A 119 6.03 2.75 -14.24
N ASN A 120 5.60 3.85 -13.67
CA ASN A 120 6.24 4.47 -12.51
C ASN A 120 5.96 3.65 -11.24
N VAL A 121 6.74 3.89 -10.21
CA VAL A 121 6.63 3.16 -8.95
C VAL A 121 6.35 4.08 -7.78
N THR A 122 5.30 3.75 -7.02
CA THR A 122 5.14 4.21 -5.65
C THR A 122 5.85 3.22 -4.74
N LEU A 123 6.96 3.65 -4.14
CA LEU A 123 7.74 2.83 -3.21
C LEU A 123 7.19 2.96 -1.79
N TYR A 124 6.86 1.83 -1.18
CA TYR A 124 6.65 1.73 0.25
C TYR A 124 7.93 1.20 0.91
N PHE A 125 8.55 2.05 1.72
CA PHE A 125 9.72 1.73 2.52
C PHE A 125 9.47 2.21 3.95
N SER A 126 8.94 1.32 4.79
CA SER A 126 8.37 1.68 6.06
C SER A 126 9.36 1.69 7.21
N VAL A 127 9.41 2.80 7.92
CA VAL A 127 10.06 2.92 9.24
C VAL A 127 9.07 2.66 10.36
N ILE A 128 7.82 3.06 10.17
CA ILE A 128 6.68 2.64 11.01
C ILE A 128 5.74 1.83 10.13
N ASN A 129 5.39 0.64 10.58
CA ASN A 129 4.45 -0.23 9.91
C ASN A 129 3.31 -0.56 10.88
N ASN A 130 2.18 0.12 10.67
CA ASN A 130 1.00 -0.02 11.49
C ASN A 130 1.29 0.29 12.98
N GLN A 131 1.27 -0.69 13.87
CA GLN A 131 1.48 -0.53 15.32
C GLN A 131 2.94 -0.64 15.74
N ILE A 132 3.86 -0.90 14.83
CA ILE A 132 5.25 -1.16 15.18
C ILE A 132 6.21 -0.16 14.54
N LEU A 133 7.21 0.23 15.30
CA LEU A 133 8.41 0.88 14.80
C LEU A 133 9.33 -0.21 14.21
N GLY A 134 9.51 -0.21 12.89
CA GLY A 134 10.18 -1.28 12.15
C GLY A 134 9.23 -2.02 11.17
N PRO A 135 9.59 -3.21 10.68
CA PRO A 135 10.77 -4.02 11.05
C PRO A 135 12.09 -3.45 10.54
N PHE A 136 13.14 -3.60 11.35
CA PHE A 136 14.49 -3.19 11.01
C PHE A 136 15.43 -4.40 10.84
N PRO A 137 16.53 -4.27 10.07
CA PRO A 137 17.58 -5.29 10.02
C PRO A 137 18.17 -5.58 11.40
N ASP A 138 18.53 -6.83 11.67
CA ASP A 138 19.08 -7.27 12.97
C ASP A 138 20.31 -6.47 13.40
N TRP A 139 21.16 -6.03 12.45
CA TRP A 139 22.36 -5.25 12.72
C TRP A 139 22.05 -3.86 13.31
N MET A 140 20.83 -3.35 13.16
CA MET A 140 20.40 -2.08 13.75
C MET A 140 20.01 -2.20 15.22
N GLY A 141 19.72 -3.41 15.73
CA GLY A 141 19.24 -3.64 17.07
C GLY A 141 17.82 -3.13 17.30
N LYS A 142 17.64 -2.22 18.25
CA LYS A 142 16.34 -1.59 18.58
C LYS A 142 16.41 -0.08 18.31
N PRO A 143 16.26 0.37 17.07
CA PRO A 143 16.29 1.79 16.74
C PRO A 143 15.16 2.56 17.42
N GLN A 144 15.40 3.84 17.63
CA GLN A 144 14.43 4.82 18.08
C GLN A 144 14.32 5.93 17.02
N LEU A 145 13.30 6.76 17.11
CA LEU A 145 13.11 7.92 16.23
C LEU A 145 14.14 9.02 16.56
N ASP A 146 15.39 8.76 16.23
CA ASP A 146 16.55 9.61 16.54
C ASP A 146 17.35 9.94 15.27
N GLN A 147 18.40 10.76 15.42
CA GLN A 147 19.30 11.17 14.35
C GLN A 147 19.98 9.97 13.67
N LYS A 148 20.29 8.91 14.41
CA LYS A 148 20.94 7.73 13.86
C LYS A 148 20.01 6.98 12.91
N LEU A 149 18.75 6.76 13.30
CA LEU A 149 17.75 6.14 12.41
C LEU A 149 17.48 7.03 11.20
N GLN A 150 17.40 8.37 11.39
CA GLN A 150 17.25 9.32 10.28
C GLN A 150 18.38 9.17 9.26
N ASP A 151 19.64 9.17 9.67
CA ASP A 151 20.81 9.09 8.78
C ASP A 151 20.86 7.74 8.03
N GLN A 152 20.51 6.64 8.71
CA GLN A 152 20.42 5.32 8.10
C GLN A 152 19.28 5.25 7.07
N THR A 153 18.11 5.81 7.39
CA THR A 153 16.98 5.88 6.46
C THR A 153 17.34 6.67 5.20
N VAL A 154 18.01 7.82 5.37
CA VAL A 154 18.50 8.63 4.24
C VAL A 154 19.48 7.83 3.39
N THR A 155 20.44 7.14 4.00
CA THR A 155 21.47 6.36 3.29
C THR A 155 20.83 5.24 2.45
N THR A 156 19.89 4.50 3.05
CA THR A 156 19.25 3.37 2.37
C THR A 156 18.30 3.84 1.26
N LEU A 157 17.48 4.86 1.53
CA LEU A 157 16.59 5.43 0.51
C LEU A 157 17.38 6.09 -0.63
N ASP A 158 18.48 6.78 -0.36
CA ASP A 158 19.36 7.35 -1.38
C ASP A 158 19.94 6.26 -2.31
N ALA A 159 20.37 5.12 -1.74
CA ALA A 159 20.85 3.98 -2.52
C ALA A 159 19.73 3.39 -3.41
N ILE A 160 18.50 3.26 -2.91
CA ILE A 160 17.35 2.77 -3.67
C ILE A 160 16.99 3.74 -4.79
N LEU A 161 16.84 5.03 -4.49
CA LEU A 161 16.41 6.05 -5.43
C LEU A 161 17.47 6.32 -6.52
N SER A 162 18.75 6.25 -6.17
CA SER A 162 19.85 6.35 -7.14
C SER A 162 19.89 5.16 -8.11
N ARG A 163 19.40 3.97 -7.66
CA ARG A 163 19.34 2.78 -8.50
C ARG A 163 18.09 2.74 -9.39
N TYR A 164 16.94 3.22 -8.90
CA TYR A 164 15.64 3.06 -9.54
C TYR A 164 14.96 4.39 -9.84
N TYR A 165 15.32 5.00 -10.96
CA TYR A 165 14.78 6.31 -11.41
C TYR A 165 13.27 6.31 -11.71
N ILE A 166 12.63 5.14 -11.84
CA ILE A 166 11.18 5.02 -12.04
C ILE A 166 10.37 5.22 -10.76
N VAL A 167 11.03 5.34 -9.60
CA VAL A 167 10.39 5.66 -8.33
C VAL A 167 10.16 7.17 -8.28
N ASP A 168 8.90 7.58 -8.32
CA ASP A 168 8.48 8.99 -8.27
C ASP A 168 7.76 9.37 -6.96
N TYR A 169 7.26 8.37 -6.21
CA TYR A 169 6.67 8.55 -4.89
C TYR A 169 7.27 7.58 -3.88
N VAL A 170 7.50 8.05 -2.66
CA VAL A 170 7.97 7.26 -1.51
C VAL A 170 7.05 7.47 -0.32
N VAL A 171 6.58 6.38 0.25
CA VAL A 171 5.86 6.36 1.53
C VAL A 171 6.80 5.82 2.60
N ILE A 172 7.08 6.64 3.63
CA ILE A 172 8.05 6.31 4.70
C ILE A 172 7.38 5.65 5.89
N GLY A 173 6.14 6.01 6.20
CA GLY A 173 5.35 5.40 7.27
C GLY A 173 4.01 4.91 6.76
N GLY A 174 3.60 3.71 7.15
CA GLY A 174 2.36 3.07 6.74
C GLY A 174 1.40 2.83 7.88
N SER A 175 0.11 3.26 7.72
CA SER A 175 -0.92 3.24 8.75
C SER A 175 -0.43 3.79 10.09
N ILE A 176 0.30 4.91 10.02
CA ILE A 176 1.00 5.50 11.18
C ILE A 176 0.05 6.02 12.25
N ASP A 177 -1.20 6.30 11.89
CA ASP A 177 -2.27 6.62 12.83
C ASP A 177 -2.42 5.55 13.92
N ASN A 178 -2.24 4.28 13.55
CA ASN A 178 -2.32 3.17 14.49
C ASN A 178 -1.16 3.17 15.51
N TYR A 179 0.06 3.46 15.06
CA TYR A 179 1.20 3.59 15.97
C TYR A 179 1.02 4.76 16.93
N PHE A 180 0.71 5.94 16.40
CA PHE A 180 0.64 7.16 17.21
C PHE A 180 -0.63 7.28 18.05
N ARG A 181 -1.63 6.44 17.83
CA ARG A 181 -2.74 6.27 18.77
C ARG A 181 -2.26 5.75 20.13
N ASP A 182 -1.30 4.82 20.11
CA ASP A 182 -0.75 4.21 21.32
C ASP A 182 0.53 4.93 21.80
N HIS A 183 1.21 5.70 20.93
CA HIS A 183 2.45 6.43 21.20
C HIS A 183 2.35 7.93 20.87
N PRO A 184 1.32 8.67 21.40
CA PRO A 184 1.11 10.07 21.02
C PRO A 184 2.24 11.01 21.44
N SER A 185 3.02 10.64 22.48
CA SER A 185 4.19 11.39 22.92
C SER A 185 5.37 11.36 21.97
N GLU A 186 5.40 10.41 21.02
CA GLU A 186 6.47 10.27 20.03
C GLU A 186 6.20 11.04 18.72
N ILE A 187 5.02 11.67 18.58
CA ILE A 187 4.67 12.47 17.40
C ILE A 187 5.73 13.55 17.09
N PRO A 188 6.20 14.37 18.07
CA PRO A 188 7.22 15.38 17.78
C PRO A 188 8.52 14.77 17.24
N GLN A 189 9.00 13.67 17.81
CA GLN A 189 10.20 12.97 17.38
C GLN A 189 10.07 12.44 15.95
N TYR A 190 8.88 11.91 15.61
CA TYR A 190 8.62 11.45 14.23
C TYR A 190 8.57 12.60 13.23
N VAL A 191 7.99 13.73 13.62
CA VAL A 191 7.95 14.94 12.77
C VAL A 191 9.38 15.41 12.47
N ASP A 192 10.24 15.48 13.49
CA ASP A 192 11.65 15.86 13.31
C ASP A 192 12.41 14.84 12.46
N PHE A 193 12.20 13.55 12.73
CA PHE A 193 12.76 12.45 11.94
C PHE A 193 12.35 12.55 10.46
N PHE A 194 11.04 12.67 10.19
CA PHE A 194 10.52 12.74 8.81
C PHE A 194 11.07 13.96 8.07
N ASN A 195 11.03 15.14 8.69
CA ASN A 195 11.52 16.37 8.09
C ASN A 195 13.00 16.26 7.73
N GLY A 196 13.83 15.72 8.63
CA GLY A 196 15.24 15.54 8.37
C GLY A 196 15.56 14.54 7.26
N VAL A 197 14.75 13.45 7.13
CA VAL A 197 14.84 12.53 5.98
C VAL A 197 14.42 13.25 4.70
N TYR A 198 13.27 13.92 4.72
CA TYR A 198 12.70 14.64 3.59
C TYR A 198 13.66 15.69 3.03
N GLU A 199 14.18 16.59 3.87
CA GLU A 199 15.08 17.66 3.44
C GLU A 199 16.34 17.13 2.77
N LYS A 200 16.98 16.10 3.38
CA LYS A 200 18.22 15.52 2.84
C LYS A 200 17.97 14.80 1.50
N LEU A 201 16.86 14.08 1.38
CA LEU A 201 16.53 13.35 0.15
C LEU A 201 16.04 14.28 -0.98
N LYS A 202 15.30 15.35 -0.66
CA LYS A 202 14.87 16.34 -1.67
C LYS A 202 16.03 17.07 -2.33
N VAL A 203 17.13 17.29 -1.65
CA VAL A 203 18.35 17.85 -2.25
C VAL A 203 18.93 16.93 -3.31
N LYS A 204 18.92 15.61 -3.07
CA LYS A 204 19.49 14.61 -3.97
C LYS A 204 18.51 14.13 -5.06
N HIS A 205 17.23 14.04 -4.70
CA HIS A 205 16.15 13.52 -5.54
C HIS A 205 14.98 14.51 -5.60
N PRO A 206 15.15 15.69 -6.20
CA PRO A 206 14.18 16.79 -6.13
C PRO A 206 12.83 16.47 -6.79
N SER A 207 12.79 15.56 -7.75
CA SER A 207 11.55 15.12 -8.43
C SER A 207 10.74 14.10 -7.63
N VAL A 208 11.38 13.37 -6.72
CA VAL A 208 10.68 12.34 -5.91
C VAL A 208 9.83 13.01 -4.84
N LYS A 209 8.60 12.54 -4.69
CA LYS A 209 7.66 13.02 -3.67
C LYS A 209 7.60 12.05 -2.51
N PHE A 210 7.49 12.58 -1.29
CA PHE A 210 7.48 11.81 -0.05
C PHE A 210 6.21 12.09 0.74
N GLY A 211 5.66 11.06 1.38
CA GLY A 211 4.48 11.19 2.22
C GLY A 211 4.34 10.07 3.24
N ASN A 212 3.31 10.22 4.07
CA ASN A 212 2.89 9.25 5.06
C ASN A 212 1.55 8.62 4.65
N TRP A 213 1.32 7.38 5.07
CA TRP A 213 0.12 6.61 4.78
C TRP A 213 -0.69 6.37 6.06
N PHE A 214 -1.98 6.61 5.98
CA PHE A 214 -2.96 6.50 7.06
C PHE A 214 -4.06 5.50 6.69
N SER A 215 -4.66 4.87 7.69
CA SER A 215 -5.88 4.08 7.52
C SER A 215 -7.11 4.99 7.61
N LEU A 216 -7.81 5.24 6.50
CA LEU A 216 -9.01 6.06 6.51
C LEU A 216 -10.11 5.48 7.40
N ASN A 217 -10.22 4.15 7.45
CA ASN A 217 -11.16 3.46 8.31
C ASN A 217 -10.90 3.76 9.79
N ASP A 218 -9.65 3.57 10.23
CA ASP A 218 -9.28 3.75 11.64
C ASP A 218 -9.45 5.20 12.07
N ILE A 219 -8.95 6.15 11.27
CA ILE A 219 -9.11 7.59 11.56
C ILE A 219 -10.57 7.98 11.66
N SER A 220 -11.41 7.52 10.70
CA SER A 220 -12.83 7.90 10.66
C SER A 220 -13.64 7.31 11.79
N ASN A 221 -13.31 6.07 12.20
CA ASN A 221 -14.08 5.36 13.22
C ASN A 221 -13.65 5.70 14.65
N HIS A 222 -12.43 6.22 14.83
CA HIS A 222 -11.93 6.69 16.13
C HIS A 222 -12.03 8.21 16.31
N ASP A 223 -12.62 8.92 15.34
CA ASP A 223 -12.68 10.40 15.32
C ASP A 223 -11.28 11.04 15.48
N GLN A 224 -10.30 10.48 14.78
CA GLN A 224 -8.89 10.88 14.87
C GLN A 224 -8.41 11.69 13.67
N GLY A 225 -9.29 12.38 12.96
CA GLY A 225 -8.91 13.21 11.80
C GLY A 225 -7.79 14.22 12.09
N ASP A 226 -7.68 14.71 13.33
CA ASP A 226 -6.63 15.64 13.75
C ASP A 226 -5.22 15.04 13.72
N ILE A 227 -5.07 13.72 13.81
CA ILE A 227 -3.75 13.06 13.75
C ILE A 227 -3.10 13.27 12.39
N VAL A 228 -3.90 13.29 11.31
CA VAL A 228 -3.40 13.55 9.96
C VAL A 228 -2.76 14.93 9.89
N GLY A 229 -3.42 15.96 10.47
CA GLY A 229 -2.86 17.32 10.50
C GLY A 229 -1.55 17.45 11.26
N LYS A 230 -1.29 16.56 12.23
CA LYS A 230 -0.02 16.53 13.00
C LYS A 230 1.09 15.77 12.25
N LEU A 231 0.73 14.84 11.37
CA LEU A 231 1.64 13.89 10.72
C LEU A 231 1.64 14.02 9.18
N ASN A 232 1.21 15.16 8.63
CA ASN A 232 1.12 15.41 7.19
C ASN A 232 2.39 16.04 6.58
N GLN A 233 3.56 15.72 7.12
CA GLN A 233 4.83 16.18 6.57
C GLN A 233 5.04 15.65 5.13
N GLY A 234 5.95 16.30 4.40
CA GLY A 234 6.27 15.94 3.02
C GLY A 234 5.33 16.56 1.98
N ASP A 235 5.24 15.92 0.81
CA ASP A 235 4.55 16.44 -0.37
C ASP A 235 3.06 16.08 -0.40
N PHE A 236 2.67 14.93 0.17
CA PHE A 236 1.30 14.39 0.12
C PHE A 236 0.94 13.56 1.35
N VAL A 237 -0.35 13.30 1.49
CA VAL A 237 -0.92 12.37 2.47
C VAL A 237 -1.54 11.19 1.73
N ALA A 238 -1.10 9.98 2.02
CA ALA A 238 -1.67 8.77 1.44
C ALA A 238 -2.70 8.12 2.39
N TYR A 239 -3.69 7.46 1.81
CA TYR A 239 -4.69 6.69 2.54
C TYR A 239 -4.84 5.29 1.97
N SER A 240 -5.08 4.31 2.84
CA SER A 240 -5.77 3.08 2.47
C SER A 240 -7.24 3.17 2.85
N TYR A 241 -8.09 2.52 2.06
CA TYR A 241 -9.50 2.45 2.35
C TYR A 241 -10.08 1.08 2.01
N ALA A 242 -10.58 0.40 3.03
CA ALA A 242 -11.37 -0.81 2.92
C ALA A 242 -12.78 -0.51 3.46
N PRO A 243 -13.85 -0.57 2.64
CA PRO A 243 -15.20 -0.24 3.09
C PRO A 243 -15.83 -1.37 3.93
N VAL A 244 -15.30 -1.58 5.12
CA VAL A 244 -15.73 -2.61 6.07
C VAL A 244 -16.01 -1.99 7.45
N ASP A 245 -16.89 -2.63 8.24
CA ASP A 245 -17.06 -2.24 9.64
C ASP A 245 -15.87 -2.73 10.48
N LEU A 246 -15.59 -2.01 11.59
CA LEU A 246 -14.45 -2.34 12.44
C LEU A 246 -14.69 -3.46 13.44
N LEU A 247 -15.95 -3.83 13.70
CA LEU A 247 -16.26 -4.82 14.74
C LEU A 247 -16.12 -6.24 14.23
N TYR A 248 -16.59 -6.48 12.99
CA TYR A 248 -16.65 -7.80 12.40
C TYR A 248 -15.94 -7.90 11.07
N PHE A 249 -15.40 -6.78 10.56
CA PHE A 249 -14.78 -6.70 9.25
C PHE A 249 -15.70 -7.15 8.11
N GLN A 250 -16.97 -6.78 8.21
CA GLN A 250 -18.00 -7.06 7.21
C GLN A 250 -18.07 -5.91 6.20
N SER A 251 -18.33 -6.21 4.93
CA SER A 251 -18.49 -5.18 3.90
C SER A 251 -19.64 -4.23 4.21
N ASN A 252 -19.39 -2.94 4.05
CA ASN A 252 -20.41 -1.88 4.20
C ASN A 252 -21.38 -1.86 3.00
N SER A 253 -22.41 -1.02 3.08
CA SER A 253 -23.22 -0.64 1.92
C SER A 253 -22.46 0.38 1.06
N THR A 254 -22.49 0.22 -0.27
CA THR A 254 -21.88 1.17 -1.22
C THR A 254 -22.47 2.57 -1.19
N GLU A 255 -23.66 2.76 -0.61
CA GLU A 255 -24.41 4.03 -0.67
C GLU A 255 -23.74 5.22 0.02
N LYS A 256 -22.91 4.96 1.04
CA LYS A 256 -22.25 6.00 1.84
C LYS A 256 -20.80 6.25 1.44
N GLU A 257 -20.27 5.47 0.50
CA GLU A 257 -18.84 5.44 0.24
C GLU A 257 -18.29 6.73 -0.36
N GLY A 258 -19.08 7.45 -1.17
CA GLY A 258 -18.69 8.76 -1.65
C GLY A 258 -18.44 9.78 -0.52
N ASN A 259 -19.24 9.73 0.55
CA ASN A 259 -19.08 10.60 1.73
C ASN A 259 -17.85 10.19 2.56
N ASN A 260 -17.57 8.87 2.64
CA ASN A 260 -16.41 8.38 3.34
C ASN A 260 -15.12 8.80 2.63
N LEU A 261 -15.09 8.74 1.30
CA LEU A 261 -13.96 9.20 0.50
C LEU A 261 -13.71 10.72 0.64
N GLN A 262 -14.76 11.53 0.82
CA GLN A 262 -14.62 12.98 1.03
C GLN A 262 -13.79 13.31 2.27
N LYS A 263 -13.88 12.50 3.32
CA LYS A 263 -13.10 12.70 4.55
C LYS A 263 -11.59 12.74 4.32
N MET A 264 -11.07 12.07 3.28
CA MET A 264 -9.63 12.14 2.94
C MET A 264 -9.19 13.57 2.65
N ILE A 265 -9.99 14.30 1.87
CA ILE A 265 -9.69 15.70 1.51
C ILE A 265 -9.83 16.58 2.76
N ASP A 266 -10.87 16.35 3.56
CA ASP A 266 -11.14 17.13 4.76
C ASP A 266 -10.02 16.97 5.81
N PHE A 267 -9.54 15.74 6.03
CA PHE A 267 -8.45 15.46 6.97
C PHE A 267 -7.09 15.95 6.48
N ALA A 268 -6.85 15.96 5.17
CA ALA A 268 -5.58 16.43 4.59
C ALA A 268 -5.36 17.94 4.71
N LYS A 269 -6.40 18.72 5.05
CA LYS A 269 -6.32 20.18 5.30
C LYS A 269 -5.60 20.95 4.19
N GLY A 270 -5.96 20.66 2.94
CA GLY A 270 -5.42 21.31 1.74
C GLY A 270 -4.14 20.71 1.15
N LYS A 271 -3.53 19.72 1.79
CA LYS A 271 -2.43 18.95 1.22
C LYS A 271 -2.96 18.03 0.10
N LYS A 272 -2.11 17.73 -0.90
CA LYS A 272 -2.42 16.72 -1.90
C LYS A 272 -2.61 15.36 -1.23
N ILE A 273 -3.53 14.58 -1.77
CA ILE A 273 -3.84 13.24 -1.26
C ILE A 273 -3.45 12.16 -2.26
N ALA A 274 -3.27 10.96 -1.77
CA ALA A 274 -3.15 9.76 -2.58
C ALA A 274 -4.02 8.66 -1.99
N LEU A 275 -4.63 7.84 -2.85
CA LEU A 275 -5.15 6.54 -2.45
C LEU A 275 -4.07 5.50 -2.74
N MET A 276 -3.34 5.10 -1.69
CA MET A 276 -2.29 4.08 -1.77
C MET A 276 -2.86 2.71 -2.07
N GLU A 277 -4.01 2.40 -1.46
CA GLU A 277 -4.74 1.16 -1.64
C GLU A 277 -6.23 1.39 -1.39
N VAL A 278 -7.05 1.05 -2.36
CA VAL A 278 -8.49 1.04 -2.23
C VAL A 278 -9.05 -0.19 -2.92
N GLY A 279 -9.94 -0.91 -2.26
CA GLY A 279 -10.49 -2.14 -2.81
C GLY A 279 -11.80 -2.56 -2.15
N TRP A 280 -12.43 -3.58 -2.73
CA TRP A 280 -13.66 -4.20 -2.25
C TRP A 280 -13.55 -5.71 -2.40
N SER A 281 -13.81 -6.47 -1.34
CA SER A 281 -13.83 -7.93 -1.41
C SER A 281 -15.15 -8.45 -1.97
N THR A 282 -15.07 -9.51 -2.74
CA THR A 282 -16.25 -10.24 -3.25
C THR A 282 -16.56 -11.50 -2.44
N ASP A 283 -15.88 -11.69 -1.31
CA ASP A 283 -16.09 -12.87 -0.47
C ASP A 283 -17.44 -12.80 0.26
N LYS A 284 -18.23 -13.84 0.08
CA LYS A 284 -19.60 -13.91 0.64
C LYS A 284 -19.64 -14.04 2.15
N SER A 285 -18.57 -14.55 2.78
CA SER A 285 -18.52 -14.68 4.24
C SER A 285 -18.51 -13.34 4.95
N ILE A 286 -18.11 -12.27 4.24
CA ILE A 286 -18.11 -10.90 4.73
C ILE A 286 -19.10 -10.01 3.96
N ASN A 287 -20.18 -10.58 3.45
CA ASN A 287 -21.21 -9.89 2.67
C ASN A 287 -20.71 -9.22 1.39
N GLY A 288 -19.56 -9.66 0.84
CA GLY A 288 -19.01 -9.13 -0.40
C GLY A 288 -19.72 -9.69 -1.63
N THR A 289 -19.92 -8.86 -2.67
CA THR A 289 -20.47 -9.28 -3.97
C THR A 289 -19.65 -8.72 -5.12
N LYS A 290 -19.73 -9.35 -6.29
CA LYS A 290 -19.08 -8.86 -7.52
C LYS A 290 -19.73 -7.56 -8.01
N GLU A 291 -21.02 -7.43 -7.82
CA GLU A 291 -21.83 -6.26 -8.17
C GLU A 291 -21.43 -5.05 -7.34
N ASP A 292 -21.27 -5.22 -6.02
CA ASP A 292 -20.81 -4.15 -5.13
C ASP A 292 -19.37 -3.75 -5.42
N GLN A 293 -18.49 -4.71 -5.72
CA GLN A 293 -17.12 -4.40 -6.14
C GLN A 293 -17.11 -3.53 -7.41
N GLN A 294 -17.90 -3.88 -8.43
CA GLN A 294 -18.02 -3.10 -9.67
C GLN A 294 -18.55 -1.70 -9.37
N LYS A 295 -19.63 -1.59 -8.59
CA LYS A 295 -20.22 -0.31 -8.18
C LYS A 295 -19.23 0.55 -7.39
N PHE A 296 -18.44 -0.07 -6.52
CA PHE A 296 -17.42 0.64 -5.75
C PHE A 296 -16.29 1.18 -6.63
N VAL A 297 -15.88 0.45 -7.68
CA VAL A 297 -14.96 0.99 -8.70
C VAL A 297 -15.54 2.29 -9.29
N GLN A 298 -16.81 2.30 -9.73
CA GLN A 298 -17.46 3.50 -10.27
C GLN A 298 -17.41 4.65 -9.26
N ILE A 299 -17.79 4.40 -8.01
CA ILE A 299 -17.81 5.43 -6.94
C ILE A 299 -16.43 6.04 -6.74
N VAL A 300 -15.38 5.22 -6.63
CA VAL A 300 -14.00 5.67 -6.42
C VAL A 300 -13.50 6.52 -7.59
N TYR A 301 -13.73 6.06 -8.83
CA TYR A 301 -13.27 6.78 -10.01
C TYR A 301 -14.09 8.03 -10.30
N ASP A 302 -15.39 8.06 -10.02
CA ASP A 302 -16.21 9.26 -10.12
C ASP A 302 -15.79 10.30 -9.07
N PHE A 303 -15.47 9.85 -7.86
CA PHE A 303 -14.89 10.72 -6.83
C PHE A 303 -13.53 11.27 -7.28
N TYR A 304 -12.65 10.45 -7.84
CA TYR A 304 -11.37 10.87 -8.38
C TYR A 304 -11.55 11.92 -9.49
N LYS A 305 -12.39 11.65 -10.51
CA LYS A 305 -12.66 12.57 -11.62
C LYS A 305 -13.13 13.94 -11.14
N LYS A 306 -14.03 13.97 -10.15
CA LYS A 306 -14.55 15.21 -9.56
C LYS A 306 -13.48 15.99 -8.79
N ASN A 307 -12.49 15.31 -8.21
CA ASN A 307 -11.52 15.87 -7.28
C ASN A 307 -10.07 15.74 -7.75
N GLN A 308 -9.80 15.59 -9.06
CA GLN A 308 -8.45 15.33 -9.61
C GLN A 308 -7.39 16.32 -9.12
N SER A 309 -7.76 17.60 -8.92
CA SER A 309 -6.86 18.64 -8.43
C SER A 309 -6.32 18.37 -7.02
N HIS A 310 -6.98 17.53 -6.24
CA HIS A 310 -6.52 17.14 -4.90
C HIS A 310 -5.59 15.94 -4.93
N PHE A 311 -5.63 15.12 -5.98
CA PHE A 311 -4.90 13.87 -6.04
C PHE A 311 -3.49 13.98 -6.59
N GLU A 312 -2.57 13.26 -5.96
CA GLU A 312 -1.30 12.86 -6.55
C GLU A 312 -1.47 11.57 -7.36
N PHE A 313 -2.05 10.53 -6.76
CA PHE A 313 -2.34 9.27 -7.43
C PHE A 313 -3.46 8.48 -6.77
N LEU A 314 -3.96 7.46 -7.50
CA LEU A 314 -4.92 6.48 -7.04
C LEU A 314 -4.47 5.09 -7.47
N THR A 315 -4.33 4.15 -6.54
CA THR A 315 -3.97 2.75 -6.81
C THR A 315 -5.06 1.83 -6.29
N TRP A 316 -5.58 0.97 -7.17
CA TRP A 316 -6.55 -0.06 -6.79
C TRP A 316 -5.85 -1.27 -6.17
N TYR A 317 -6.39 -1.80 -5.11
CA TYR A 317 -5.99 -3.03 -4.45
C TYR A 317 -6.99 -4.13 -4.78
N ARG A 318 -6.67 -5.22 -5.40
CA ARG A 318 -5.50 -5.83 -5.97
C ARG A 318 -5.91 -6.56 -7.28
N GLN A 319 -4.97 -7.19 -8.01
CA GLN A 319 -5.27 -7.79 -9.31
C GLN A 319 -5.98 -9.15 -9.19
N TYR A 320 -5.48 -10.10 -8.40
CA TYR A 320 -6.03 -11.46 -8.31
C TYR A 320 -6.50 -11.81 -6.91
N ASP A 321 -7.60 -12.57 -6.83
CA ASP A 321 -7.97 -13.28 -5.62
C ASP A 321 -6.95 -14.34 -5.25
N ARG A 322 -6.99 -14.74 -4.00
CA ARG A 322 -6.26 -15.90 -3.49
C ARG A 322 -7.18 -16.79 -2.68
N PRO A 323 -6.85 -18.10 -2.52
CA PRO A 323 -7.55 -18.93 -1.55
C PRO A 323 -7.49 -18.29 -0.15
N VAL A 324 -8.62 -18.27 0.57
CA VAL A 324 -8.77 -17.57 1.87
C VAL A 324 -7.77 -18.09 2.91
N ASP A 325 -7.51 -19.39 2.95
CA ASP A 325 -6.51 -20.03 3.80
C ASP A 325 -5.11 -19.48 3.59
N THR A 326 -4.78 -18.99 2.38
CA THR A 326 -3.50 -18.32 2.13
C THR A 326 -3.36 -17.06 2.97
N CYS A 327 -4.39 -16.21 2.97
CA CYS A 327 -4.38 -14.97 3.75
C CYS A 327 -4.51 -15.26 5.24
N TYR A 328 -5.35 -16.23 5.62
CA TYR A 328 -5.48 -16.65 7.00
C TYR A 328 -4.14 -17.13 7.58
N ASN A 329 -3.43 -18.02 6.87
CA ASN A 329 -2.16 -18.53 7.35
C ASN A 329 -1.10 -17.44 7.47
N SER A 330 -1.04 -16.50 6.51
CA SER A 330 -0.13 -15.37 6.59
C SER A 330 -0.43 -14.48 7.79
N LEU A 331 -1.68 -14.08 7.99
CA LEU A 331 -2.10 -13.26 9.13
C LEU A 331 -1.87 -13.96 10.47
N ASN A 332 -2.15 -15.26 10.55
CA ASN A 332 -1.99 -16.02 11.77
C ASN A 332 -0.53 -16.25 12.17
N GLN A 333 0.37 -16.40 11.20
CA GLN A 333 1.81 -16.52 11.46
C GLN A 333 2.41 -15.22 12.01
N ASP A 334 1.97 -14.07 11.47
CA ASP A 334 2.52 -12.78 11.84
C ASP A 334 1.87 -12.17 13.09
N SER A 335 0.69 -12.65 13.48
CA SER A 335 -0.16 -11.92 14.40
C SER A 335 -0.77 -12.75 15.51
N ASN A 336 -0.10 -13.82 15.99
CA ASN A 336 -0.58 -14.67 17.10
C ASN A 336 -1.05 -13.91 18.36
N SER A 337 -0.89 -12.59 18.42
CA SER A 337 -1.35 -11.73 19.54
C SER A 337 -2.20 -10.53 19.10
N ILE A 338 -2.32 -10.21 17.82
CA ILE A 338 -2.95 -8.95 17.34
C ILE A 338 -4.46 -9.12 17.17
N PHE A 339 -4.90 -10.25 16.63
CA PHE A 339 -6.32 -10.52 16.46
C PHE A 339 -6.87 -11.22 17.71
N GLY A 340 -7.44 -10.45 18.62
CA GLY A 340 -8.09 -10.98 19.82
C GLY A 340 -9.36 -11.84 19.58
N ASN A 341 -9.73 -12.03 18.29
CA ASN A 341 -10.93 -12.77 17.88
C ASN A 341 -10.69 -13.47 16.54
N ASN A 342 -10.89 -14.80 16.50
CA ASN A 342 -10.77 -15.60 15.28
C ASN A 342 -11.75 -15.17 14.17
N GLU A 343 -12.91 -14.63 14.50
CA GLU A 343 -13.88 -14.15 13.53
C GLU A 343 -13.31 -12.96 12.74
N VAL A 344 -12.74 -11.96 13.42
CA VAL A 344 -12.11 -10.81 12.78
C VAL A 344 -10.92 -11.24 11.93
N LEU A 345 -10.11 -12.19 12.40
CA LEU A 345 -8.99 -12.74 11.63
C LEU A 345 -9.49 -13.42 10.33
N ASN A 346 -10.53 -14.27 10.42
CA ASN A 346 -11.12 -14.92 9.25
C ASN A 346 -11.70 -13.90 8.26
N ASN A 347 -12.42 -12.90 8.75
CA ASN A 347 -13.04 -11.88 7.92
C ASN A 347 -11.99 -10.97 7.26
N THR A 348 -10.90 -10.64 7.96
CA THR A 348 -9.77 -9.94 7.38
C THR A 348 -9.10 -10.78 6.28
N ALA A 349 -8.91 -12.07 6.49
CA ALA A 349 -8.39 -12.98 5.48
C ALA A 349 -9.31 -13.06 4.25
N ALA A 350 -10.62 -13.15 4.45
CA ALA A 350 -11.62 -13.15 3.38
C ALA A 350 -11.61 -11.82 2.60
N TYR A 351 -11.48 -10.69 3.30
CA TYR A 351 -11.32 -9.39 2.64
C TYR A 351 -10.07 -9.37 1.76
N LEU A 352 -8.91 -9.67 2.32
CA LEU A 352 -7.63 -9.59 1.62
C LEU A 352 -7.56 -10.56 0.45
N CYS A 353 -8.04 -11.79 0.62
CA CYS A 353 -7.99 -12.79 -0.45
C CYS A 353 -9.09 -12.62 -1.50
N GLY A 354 -10.24 -12.03 -1.16
CA GLY A 354 -11.38 -11.82 -2.06
C GLY A 354 -11.41 -10.47 -2.77
N SER A 355 -10.41 -9.58 -2.56
CA SER A 355 -10.39 -8.21 -3.13
C SER A 355 -9.83 -8.13 -4.55
N GLY A 356 -9.44 -9.24 -5.17
CA GLY A 356 -8.94 -9.26 -6.54
C GLY A 356 -9.98 -8.85 -7.57
N LEU A 357 -9.49 -8.35 -8.72
CA LEU A 357 -10.29 -8.06 -9.92
C LEU A 357 -10.46 -9.30 -10.79
N PHE A 358 -9.67 -10.33 -10.54
CA PHE A 358 -9.79 -11.67 -11.11
C PHE A 358 -10.04 -12.67 -9.97
N ASP A 359 -10.86 -13.68 -10.25
CA ASP A 359 -11.11 -14.76 -9.30
C ASP A 359 -9.90 -15.71 -9.17
N VAL A 360 -9.97 -16.68 -8.26
CA VAL A 360 -8.91 -17.68 -8.03
C VAL A 360 -8.61 -18.55 -9.27
N ASN A 361 -9.54 -18.63 -10.23
CA ASN A 361 -9.40 -19.35 -11.50
C ASN A 361 -8.89 -18.44 -12.63
N LYS A 362 -8.46 -17.23 -12.33
CA LYS A 362 -7.97 -16.21 -13.26
C LYS A 362 -9.07 -15.68 -14.22
N ASN A 363 -10.34 -15.83 -13.88
CA ASN A 363 -11.43 -15.23 -14.65
C ASN A 363 -11.63 -13.77 -14.22
N PRO A 364 -11.80 -12.83 -15.16
CA PRO A 364 -12.08 -11.44 -14.81
C PRO A 364 -13.44 -11.31 -14.12
N LYS A 365 -13.48 -10.52 -13.07
CA LYS A 365 -14.74 -10.09 -12.46
C LYS A 365 -15.27 -8.85 -13.21
N PRO A 366 -16.57 -8.51 -13.09
CA PRO A 366 -17.14 -7.31 -13.73
C PRO A 366 -16.35 -6.02 -13.38
N ALA A 367 -15.82 -5.93 -12.18
CA ALA A 367 -15.01 -4.81 -11.72
C ALA A 367 -13.70 -4.61 -12.52
N TRP A 368 -13.13 -5.65 -13.15
CA TRP A 368 -11.97 -5.50 -14.04
C TRP A 368 -12.30 -4.68 -15.29
N ASN A 369 -13.42 -5.01 -15.96
CA ASN A 369 -13.86 -4.28 -17.13
C ASN A 369 -14.25 -2.85 -16.77
N GLU A 370 -14.90 -2.67 -15.64
CA GLU A 370 -15.27 -1.34 -15.12
C GLU A 370 -14.05 -0.49 -14.83
N LEU A 371 -13.05 -1.03 -14.10
CA LEU A 371 -11.79 -0.33 -13.82
C LEU A 371 -11.08 0.07 -15.12
N THR A 372 -10.97 -0.83 -16.08
CA THR A 372 -10.36 -0.56 -17.39
C THR A 372 -11.08 0.58 -18.11
N HIS A 373 -12.41 0.53 -18.18
CA HIS A 373 -13.24 1.58 -18.78
C HIS A 373 -13.02 2.93 -18.07
N GLN A 374 -13.03 2.95 -16.74
CA GLN A 374 -12.82 4.16 -15.95
C GLN A 374 -11.44 4.79 -16.22
N ILE A 375 -10.37 3.99 -16.21
CA ILE A 375 -9.01 4.46 -16.48
C ILE A 375 -8.92 5.08 -17.89
N GLN A 376 -9.41 4.37 -18.90
CA GLN A 376 -9.36 4.80 -20.31
C GLN A 376 -10.24 6.05 -20.57
N SER A 377 -11.24 6.32 -19.74
CA SER A 377 -12.08 7.52 -19.83
C SER A 377 -11.43 8.79 -19.25
N ILE A 378 -10.30 8.66 -18.53
CA ILE A 378 -9.62 9.78 -17.88
C ILE A 378 -8.46 10.24 -18.75
N PRO A 379 -8.46 11.50 -19.24
CA PRO A 379 -7.36 12.01 -20.05
C PRO A 379 -6.02 11.94 -19.31
N ASN A 380 -4.97 11.60 -20.04
CA ASN A 380 -3.59 11.72 -19.54
C ASN A 380 -3.25 13.20 -19.40
N SER A 381 -3.17 13.68 -18.16
CA SER A 381 -2.87 15.10 -17.83
C SER A 381 -1.46 15.24 -17.22
#